data_5b3c258e800e2c143b89c44f7248e01d
#
_entry.id   5b3c258e800e2c143b89c44f7248e01d
#
_cell.length_a   1.000
_cell.length_b   1.000
_cell.length_c   1.000
_cell.angle_alpha   90.00
_cell.angle_beta   90.00
_cell.angle_gamma   90.00
#
_symmetry.space_group_name_H-M   'P 1'
#
loop_
_entity.id
_entity.type
_entity.pdbx_description
1 polymer ?
#
loop_
_entity_poly.entity_id
_entity_poly.type
_entity_poly.pdbx_seq_one_letter_code
_entity_poly.pdbx_strand_id
1 'polypeptide(L)'
;MNWNIPNILTTFRMLAAPAIVVVFLCLDRPYADWVALFLFIGASITDYIDGYLARKWSQQSAFGTMLDPIADKAMVILAIVAIIGLYGLKPLIVIPMILILLREVFVSGLREFLGNNAGKLAVTKVAKWKTTVQMIAISVLFSHGIFEHNLRVLTLGMDKNIVSRIISNQLSDETNLMLYYSSAYYSYYVGIILLWIAMILTIYT
;
A
#
# COMPACT_ATOMS: atom_id res chain seq x y z
N MET A 1 -15.85 9.10 26.14
CA MET A 1 -15.24 8.95 24.79
C MET A 1 -16.38 9.18 23.80
N ASN A 2 -16.38 10.31 23.09
CA ASN A 2 -17.46 10.60 22.14
C ASN A 2 -17.13 9.90 20.81
N TRP A 3 -17.97 8.95 20.42
CA TRP A 3 -17.86 8.25 19.14
C TRP A 3 -18.35 9.13 17.99
N ASN A 4 -17.49 10.03 17.53
CA ASN A 4 -17.75 10.83 16.35
C ASN A 4 -17.32 10.05 15.09
N ILE A 5 -17.95 10.33 13.94
CA ILE A 5 -17.66 9.66 12.68
C ILE A 5 -16.15 9.65 12.36
N PRO A 6 -15.40 10.76 12.48
CA PRO A 6 -13.94 10.72 12.30
C PRO A 6 -13.24 9.71 13.19
N ASN A 7 -13.58 9.65 14.49
CA ASN A 7 -12.95 8.70 15.42
C ASN A 7 -13.23 7.23 15.06
N ILE A 8 -14.42 6.94 14.54
CA ILE A 8 -14.78 5.59 14.06
C ILE A 8 -13.90 5.22 12.86
N LEU A 9 -13.73 6.14 11.90
CA LEU A 9 -12.91 5.90 10.72
C LEU A 9 -11.43 5.70 11.08
N THR A 10 -10.89 6.49 11.99
CA THR A 10 -9.51 6.31 12.50
C THR A 10 -9.35 4.96 13.22
N THR A 11 -10.33 4.57 14.04
CA THR A 11 -10.31 3.27 14.74
C THR A 11 -10.38 2.11 13.73
N PHE A 12 -11.24 2.23 12.70
CA PHE A 12 -11.31 1.25 11.62
C PHE A 12 -9.96 1.10 10.93
N ARG A 13 -9.28 2.20 10.59
CA ARG A 13 -7.95 2.19 9.97
C ARG A 13 -6.91 1.51 10.87
N MET A 14 -6.94 1.78 12.16
CA MET A 14 -6.05 1.15 13.12
C MET A 14 -6.24 -0.37 13.20
N LEU A 15 -7.48 -0.87 13.04
CA LEU A 15 -7.77 -2.29 12.99
C LEU A 15 -7.49 -2.89 11.60
N ALA A 16 -7.71 -2.16 10.52
CA ALA A 16 -7.42 -2.59 9.17
C ALA A 16 -5.92 -2.85 8.94
N ALA A 17 -5.06 -2.07 9.57
CA ALA A 17 -3.62 -2.21 9.43
C ALA A 17 -3.10 -3.62 9.79
N PRO A 18 -3.31 -4.18 10.98
CA PRO A 18 -2.92 -5.55 11.28
C PRO A 18 -3.73 -6.58 10.48
N ALA A 19 -5.00 -6.29 10.15
CA ALA A 19 -5.83 -7.18 9.36
C ALA A 19 -5.24 -7.48 7.99
N ILE A 20 -4.54 -6.53 7.35
CA ILE A 20 -3.84 -6.75 6.06
C ILE A 20 -2.84 -7.91 6.17
N VAL A 21 -2.07 -7.99 7.24
CA VAL A 21 -1.11 -9.09 7.43
C VAL A 21 -1.82 -10.39 7.78
N VAL A 22 -2.81 -10.32 8.69
CA VAL A 22 -3.57 -11.50 9.16
C VAL A 22 -4.31 -12.18 8.02
N VAL A 23 -4.85 -11.41 7.07
CA VAL A 23 -5.54 -11.95 5.89
C VAL A 23 -4.65 -12.91 5.10
N PHE A 24 -3.35 -12.61 4.92
CA PHE A 24 -2.42 -13.51 4.24
C PHE A 24 -2.02 -14.74 5.06
N LEU A 25 -2.29 -14.75 6.36
CA LEU A 25 -2.09 -15.91 7.22
C LEU A 25 -3.31 -16.82 7.29
N CYS A 26 -4.51 -16.28 7.05
CA CYS A 26 -5.78 -16.97 7.26
C CYS A 26 -6.52 -17.33 5.97
N LEU A 27 -6.26 -16.63 4.87
CA LEU A 27 -6.95 -16.84 3.59
C LEU A 27 -5.98 -17.28 2.50
N ASP A 28 -6.47 -18.16 1.63
CA ASP A 28 -5.75 -18.58 0.43
C ASP A 28 -5.77 -17.48 -0.65
N ARG A 29 -4.74 -17.48 -1.49
CA ARG A 29 -4.70 -16.64 -2.69
C ARG A 29 -5.66 -17.19 -3.75
N PRO A 30 -6.39 -16.34 -4.51
CA PRO A 30 -6.25 -14.88 -4.61
C PRO A 30 -7.12 -14.09 -3.63
N TYR A 31 -7.93 -14.74 -2.79
CA TYR A 31 -8.85 -14.04 -1.86
C TYR A 31 -8.11 -13.14 -0.89
N ALA A 32 -6.98 -13.60 -0.37
CA ALA A 32 -6.13 -12.80 0.51
C ALA A 32 -5.68 -11.49 -0.17
N ASP A 33 -5.24 -11.57 -1.44
CA ASP A 33 -4.79 -10.41 -2.21
C ASP A 33 -5.93 -9.40 -2.42
N TRP A 34 -7.13 -9.86 -2.76
CA TRP A 34 -8.30 -9.00 -2.92
C TRP A 34 -8.68 -8.29 -1.62
N VAL A 35 -8.77 -9.03 -0.53
CA VAL A 35 -9.14 -8.46 0.77
C VAL A 35 -8.10 -7.47 1.24
N ALA A 36 -6.80 -7.79 1.14
CA ALA A 36 -5.72 -6.87 1.50
C ALA A 36 -5.76 -5.59 0.66
N LEU A 37 -5.96 -5.70 -0.65
CA LEU A 37 -6.09 -4.57 -1.56
C LEU A 37 -7.26 -3.66 -1.17
N PHE A 38 -8.45 -4.23 -0.95
CA PHE A 38 -9.64 -3.45 -0.57
C PHE A 38 -9.51 -2.83 0.83
N LEU A 39 -8.93 -3.54 1.79
CA LEU A 39 -8.65 -2.99 3.12
C LEU A 39 -7.69 -1.81 3.01
N PHE A 40 -6.61 -1.95 2.24
CA PHE A 40 -5.62 -0.90 2.10
C PHE A 40 -6.16 0.34 1.37
N ILE A 41 -6.86 0.14 0.24
CA ILE A 41 -7.48 1.25 -0.52
C ILE A 41 -8.59 1.91 0.33
N GLY A 42 -9.45 1.12 0.96
CA GLY A 42 -10.53 1.62 1.81
C GLY A 42 -9.99 2.45 2.97
N ALA A 43 -8.97 1.95 3.66
CA ALA A 43 -8.33 2.69 4.74
C ALA A 43 -7.63 3.97 4.25
N SER A 44 -7.01 3.95 3.07
CA SER A 44 -6.39 5.15 2.46
C SER A 44 -7.43 6.22 2.07
N ILE A 45 -8.59 5.80 1.60
CA ILE A 45 -9.71 6.70 1.27
C ILE A 45 -10.34 7.27 2.54
N THR A 46 -10.52 6.43 3.57
CA THR A 46 -11.10 6.88 4.85
C THR A 46 -10.23 7.92 5.53
N ASP A 47 -8.90 7.84 5.44
CA ASP A 47 -7.97 8.86 5.92
C ASP A 47 -8.20 10.24 5.30
N TYR A 48 -8.42 10.26 3.99
CA TYR A 48 -8.72 11.52 3.31
C TYR A 48 -10.09 12.09 3.73
N ILE A 49 -11.09 11.22 3.90
CA ILE A 49 -12.46 11.59 4.25
C ILE A 49 -12.54 12.08 5.69
N ASP A 50 -11.96 11.37 6.66
CA ASP A 50 -12.04 11.74 8.08
C ASP A 50 -11.37 13.09 8.36
N GLY A 51 -10.19 13.32 7.78
CA GLY A 51 -9.50 14.60 7.86
C GLY A 51 -10.33 15.77 7.25
N TYR A 52 -11.07 15.51 6.17
CA TYR A 52 -11.98 16.50 5.59
C TYR A 52 -13.21 16.76 6.48
N LEU A 53 -13.87 15.69 6.96
CA LEU A 53 -15.07 15.77 7.79
C LEU A 53 -14.78 16.39 9.15
N ALA A 54 -13.67 16.01 9.80
CA ALA A 54 -13.28 16.58 11.10
C ALA A 54 -13.10 18.10 11.04
N ARG A 55 -12.52 18.62 9.94
CA ARG A 55 -12.38 20.06 9.71
C ARG A 55 -13.72 20.72 9.42
N LYS A 56 -14.54 20.11 8.56
CA LYS A 56 -15.83 20.68 8.12
C LYS A 56 -16.86 20.73 9.25
N TRP A 57 -16.87 19.73 10.13
CA TRP A 57 -17.85 19.64 11.23
C TRP A 57 -17.31 20.13 12.57
N SER A 58 -16.06 20.62 12.61
CA SER A 58 -15.40 21.05 13.86
C SER A 58 -15.42 19.97 14.95
N GLN A 59 -15.40 18.69 14.55
CA GLN A 59 -15.47 17.51 15.43
C GLN A 59 -14.08 16.94 15.72
N GLN A 60 -13.08 17.78 15.89
CA GLN A 60 -11.75 17.34 16.29
C GLN A 60 -11.77 16.88 17.75
N SER A 61 -11.35 15.66 17.99
CA SER A 61 -11.22 15.11 19.35
C SER A 61 -9.74 14.91 19.68
N ALA A 62 -9.39 15.04 20.96
CA ALA A 62 -8.02 14.75 21.43
C ALA A 62 -7.61 13.29 21.10
N PHE A 63 -8.56 12.35 21.16
CA PHE A 63 -8.35 10.95 20.82
C PHE A 63 -8.02 10.75 19.34
N GLY A 64 -8.81 11.34 18.42
CA GLY A 64 -8.52 11.29 16.98
C GLY A 64 -7.18 11.90 16.64
N THR A 65 -6.90 13.11 17.15
CA THR A 65 -5.63 13.81 16.90
C THR A 65 -4.40 13.00 17.34
N MET A 66 -4.53 12.20 18.41
CA MET A 66 -3.47 11.30 18.87
C MET A 66 -3.38 10.04 18.00
N LEU A 67 -4.52 9.46 17.62
CA LEU A 67 -4.58 8.16 16.97
C LEU A 67 -4.29 8.23 15.46
N ASP A 68 -4.69 9.33 14.78
CA ASP A 68 -4.49 9.49 13.33
C ASP A 68 -3.04 9.29 12.87
N PRO A 69 -2.02 9.96 13.47
CA PRO A 69 -0.65 9.75 13.05
C PRO A 69 -0.12 8.34 13.30
N ILE A 70 -0.69 7.63 14.27
CA ILE A 70 -0.33 6.24 14.60
C ILE A 70 -0.94 5.31 13.58
N ALA A 71 -2.24 5.47 13.26
CA ALA A 71 -2.96 4.65 12.30
C ALA A 71 -2.35 4.74 10.90
N ASP A 72 -2.00 5.94 10.45
CA ASP A 72 -1.38 6.18 9.14
C ASP A 72 -0.04 5.45 9.00
N LYS A 73 0.80 5.54 10.01
CA LYS A 73 2.08 4.84 10.01
C LYS A 73 1.93 3.33 10.11
N ALA A 74 1.03 2.86 10.99
CA ALA A 74 0.76 1.43 11.13
C ALA A 74 0.29 0.82 9.81
N MET A 75 -0.58 1.49 9.06
CA MET A 75 -1.03 1.08 7.75
C MET A 75 0.12 0.87 6.76
N VAL A 76 0.99 1.86 6.65
CA VAL A 76 2.14 1.80 5.73
C VAL A 76 3.14 0.73 6.16
N ILE A 77 3.49 0.68 7.45
CA ILE A 77 4.46 -0.28 7.98
C ILE A 77 3.98 -1.71 7.75
N LEU A 78 2.73 -2.01 8.11
CA LEU A 78 2.18 -3.36 7.99
C LEU A 78 1.93 -3.77 6.54
N ALA A 79 1.54 -2.84 5.66
CA ALA A 79 1.47 -3.10 4.23
C ALA A 79 2.86 -3.42 3.64
N ILE A 80 3.90 -2.69 4.03
CA ILE A 80 5.28 -2.96 3.61
C ILE A 80 5.74 -4.34 4.12
N VAL A 81 5.46 -4.68 5.37
CA VAL A 81 5.76 -6.00 5.93
C VAL A 81 5.08 -7.11 5.14
N ALA A 82 3.78 -6.94 4.81
CA ALA A 82 3.05 -7.89 3.98
C ALA A 82 3.69 -8.05 2.59
N ILE A 83 4.02 -6.94 1.92
CA ILE A 83 4.66 -6.98 0.59
C ILE A 83 6.02 -7.67 0.65
N ILE A 84 6.86 -7.36 1.63
CA ILE A 84 8.16 -8.05 1.80
C ILE A 84 7.94 -9.54 2.03
N GLY A 85 6.95 -9.93 2.81
CA GLY A 85 6.58 -11.33 3.02
C GLY A 85 6.15 -12.04 1.73
N LEU A 86 5.40 -11.35 0.86
CA LEU A 86 4.89 -11.90 -0.40
C LEU A 86 5.96 -12.03 -1.50
N TYR A 87 6.81 -11.01 -1.63
CA TYR A 87 7.80 -10.94 -2.72
C TYR A 87 9.18 -11.46 -2.33
N GLY A 88 9.41 -11.68 -1.04
CA GLY A 88 10.73 -12.02 -0.49
C GLY A 88 11.69 -10.83 -0.50
N LEU A 89 12.94 -11.10 -0.16
CA LEU A 89 14.00 -10.09 -0.04
C LEU A 89 14.56 -9.67 -1.42
N LYS A 90 13.71 -9.20 -2.32
CA LYS A 90 14.15 -8.67 -3.62
C LYS A 90 14.68 -7.23 -3.45
N PRO A 91 15.95 -6.93 -3.81
CA PRO A 91 16.55 -5.61 -3.57
C PRO A 91 15.76 -4.44 -4.16
N LEU A 92 15.16 -4.59 -5.35
CA LEU A 92 14.37 -3.56 -6.02
C LEU A 92 13.11 -3.17 -5.24
N ILE A 93 12.60 -4.03 -4.37
CA ILE A 93 11.43 -3.79 -3.53
C ILE A 93 11.87 -3.39 -2.12
N VAL A 94 12.81 -4.14 -1.54
CA VAL A 94 13.19 -3.99 -0.13
C VAL A 94 13.95 -2.68 0.13
N ILE A 95 14.88 -2.29 -0.77
CA ILE A 95 15.66 -1.06 -0.57
C ILE A 95 14.78 0.19 -0.47
N PRO A 96 13.88 0.48 -1.42
CA PRO A 96 13.03 1.67 -1.30
C PRO A 96 12.09 1.58 -0.10
N MET A 97 11.58 0.39 0.26
CA MET A 97 10.71 0.21 1.41
C MET A 97 11.41 0.49 2.74
N ILE A 98 12.62 -0.02 2.93
CA ILE A 98 13.41 0.24 4.13
C ILE A 98 13.73 1.74 4.27
N LEU A 99 14.10 2.40 3.18
CA LEU A 99 14.43 3.83 3.20
C LEU A 99 13.19 4.68 3.51
N ILE A 100 12.02 4.32 2.99
CA ILE A 100 10.74 4.95 3.33
C ILE A 100 10.47 4.78 4.83
N LEU A 101 10.54 3.56 5.37
CA LEU A 101 10.27 3.28 6.78
C LEU A 101 11.25 4.03 7.69
N LEU A 102 12.52 3.96 7.40
CA LEU A 102 13.56 4.64 8.19
C LEU A 102 13.29 6.14 8.27
N ARG A 103 12.97 6.76 7.14
CA ARG A 103 12.64 8.19 7.11
C ARG A 103 11.35 8.49 7.86
N GLU A 104 10.30 7.68 7.73
CA GLU A 104 9.03 7.88 8.45
C GLU A 104 9.24 7.85 9.98
N VAL A 105 10.02 6.88 10.46
CA VAL A 105 10.36 6.78 11.89
C VAL A 105 11.23 7.96 12.33
N PHE A 106 12.28 8.28 11.55
CA PHE A 106 13.20 9.37 11.88
C PHE A 106 12.49 10.72 11.99
N VAL A 107 11.71 11.10 10.98
CA VAL A 107 11.00 12.39 10.98
C VAL A 107 9.94 12.46 12.07
N SER A 108 9.31 11.31 12.40
CA SER A 108 8.37 11.26 13.52
C SER A 108 9.04 11.53 14.86
N GLY A 109 10.15 10.85 15.13
CA GLY A 109 10.93 11.08 16.34
C GLY A 109 11.44 12.52 16.42
N LEU A 110 11.89 13.09 15.28
CA LEU A 110 12.33 14.48 15.23
C LEU A 110 11.20 15.47 15.54
N ARG A 111 10.00 15.23 15.02
CA ARG A 111 8.82 16.08 15.33
C ARG A 111 8.42 15.98 16.79
N GLU A 112 8.47 14.80 17.37
CA GLU A 112 8.20 14.59 18.79
C GLU A 112 9.24 15.31 19.67
N PHE A 113 10.52 15.17 19.35
CA PHE A 113 11.61 15.85 20.05
C PHE A 113 11.50 17.38 19.98
N LEU A 114 11.10 17.94 18.84
CA LEU A 114 10.94 19.39 18.66
C LEU A 114 9.68 19.95 19.36
N GLY A 115 8.69 19.13 19.67
CA GLY A 115 7.46 19.53 20.37
C GLY A 115 6.82 20.79 19.78
N ASN A 116 6.71 21.85 20.57
CA ASN A 116 6.12 23.12 20.13
C ASN A 116 6.87 23.81 18.97
N ASN A 117 8.14 23.47 18.74
CA ASN A 117 8.93 23.96 17.61
C ASN A 117 8.76 23.13 16.32
N ALA A 118 8.01 22.05 16.37
CA ALA A 118 7.74 21.19 15.20
C ALA A 118 7.08 21.92 14.03
N GLY A 119 6.37 23.03 14.30
CA GLY A 119 5.78 23.90 13.27
C GLY A 119 6.81 24.52 12.31
N LYS A 120 8.10 24.57 12.68
CA LYS A 120 9.19 24.99 11.80
C LYS A 120 9.49 23.97 10.69
N LEU A 121 9.09 22.71 10.88
CA LEU A 121 9.11 21.67 9.85
C LEU A 121 7.82 21.76 9.03
N ALA A 122 7.72 22.79 8.20
CA ALA A 122 6.53 23.03 7.38
C ALA A 122 6.23 21.83 6.46
N VAL A 123 4.98 21.40 6.44
CA VAL A 123 4.51 20.37 5.51
C VAL A 123 4.47 20.98 4.10
N THR A 124 5.41 20.61 3.26
CA THR A 124 5.49 21.07 1.88
C THR A 124 4.39 20.42 1.02
N LYS A 125 4.04 21.04 -0.12
CA LYS A 125 3.13 20.43 -1.10
C LYS A 125 3.68 19.08 -1.59
N VAL A 126 4.99 18.93 -1.66
CA VAL A 126 5.68 17.69 -2.06
C VAL A 126 5.42 16.54 -1.07
N ALA A 127 5.27 16.86 0.22
CA ALA A 127 4.94 15.85 1.23
C ALA A 127 3.55 15.20 1.02
N LYS A 128 2.59 15.90 0.43
CA LYS A 128 1.28 15.34 0.07
C LYS A 128 1.42 14.37 -1.13
N TRP A 129 2.17 14.77 -2.15
CA TRP A 129 2.42 13.92 -3.32
C TRP A 129 3.15 12.63 -2.96
N LYS A 130 4.15 12.72 -2.07
CA LYS A 130 4.86 11.57 -1.53
C LYS A 130 3.89 10.49 -1.02
N THR A 131 2.96 10.87 -0.13
CA THR A 131 2.01 9.94 0.50
C THR A 131 1.09 9.33 -0.56
N THR A 132 0.56 10.14 -1.47
CA THR A 132 -0.32 9.66 -2.54
C THR A 132 0.39 8.67 -3.45
N VAL A 133 1.61 8.96 -3.92
CA VAL A 133 2.39 8.05 -4.77
C VAL A 133 2.71 6.76 -4.04
N GLN A 134 3.04 6.83 -2.76
CA GLN A 134 3.33 5.66 -1.93
C GLN A 134 2.09 4.76 -1.77
N MET A 135 0.91 5.33 -1.50
CA MET A 135 -0.34 4.56 -1.40
C MET A 135 -0.69 3.88 -2.73
N ILE A 136 -0.53 4.59 -3.86
CA ILE A 136 -0.74 4.00 -5.19
C ILE A 136 0.26 2.87 -5.45
N ALA A 137 1.55 3.06 -5.17
CA ALA A 137 2.57 2.04 -5.36
C ALA A 137 2.26 0.74 -4.60
N ILE A 138 1.87 0.86 -3.34
CA ILE A 138 1.48 -0.28 -2.49
C ILE A 138 0.24 -0.98 -3.05
N SER A 139 -0.79 -0.22 -3.45
CA SER A 139 -2.02 -0.77 -4.04
C SER A 139 -1.73 -1.54 -5.34
N VAL A 140 -0.87 -1.00 -6.20
CA VAL A 140 -0.46 -1.66 -7.45
C VAL A 140 0.32 -2.95 -7.17
N LEU A 141 1.19 -2.96 -6.15
CA LEU A 141 1.91 -4.16 -5.75
C LEU A 141 0.98 -5.23 -5.15
N PHE A 142 -0.05 -4.87 -4.39
CA PHE A 142 -1.07 -5.85 -3.96
C PHE A 142 -1.88 -6.39 -5.14
N SER A 143 -2.24 -5.54 -6.12
CA SER A 143 -2.98 -6.00 -7.30
C SER A 143 -2.17 -6.98 -8.17
N HIS A 144 -0.84 -6.84 -8.22
CA HIS A 144 0.02 -7.79 -8.93
C HIS A 144 -0.18 -9.22 -8.43
N GLY A 145 -0.35 -9.43 -7.12
CA GLY A 145 -0.57 -10.75 -6.54
C GLY A 145 -1.79 -11.45 -7.12
N ILE A 146 -2.86 -10.71 -7.40
CA ILE A 146 -4.08 -11.24 -8.03
C ILE A 146 -3.79 -11.73 -9.45
N PHE A 147 -3.10 -10.91 -10.24
CA PHE A 147 -2.77 -11.27 -11.63
C PHE A 147 -1.78 -12.41 -11.72
N GLU A 148 -0.77 -12.42 -10.85
CA GLU A 148 0.22 -13.51 -10.78
C GLU A 148 -0.44 -14.84 -10.41
N HIS A 149 -1.36 -14.83 -9.43
CA HIS A 149 -2.09 -16.04 -9.06
C HIS A 149 -2.92 -16.59 -10.22
N ASN A 150 -3.71 -15.75 -10.88
CA ASN A 150 -4.52 -16.16 -12.03
C ASN A 150 -3.65 -16.67 -13.18
N LEU A 151 -2.54 -16.01 -13.49
CA LEU A 151 -1.58 -16.46 -14.49
C LEU A 151 -1.04 -17.85 -14.14
N ARG A 152 -0.67 -18.07 -12.87
CA ARG A 152 -0.16 -19.35 -12.39
C ARG A 152 -1.20 -20.46 -12.53
N VAL A 153 -2.45 -20.20 -12.16
CA VAL A 153 -3.55 -21.18 -12.29
C VAL A 153 -3.81 -21.53 -13.75
N LEU A 154 -3.85 -20.54 -14.64
CA LEU A 154 -4.04 -20.75 -16.08
C LEU A 154 -2.91 -21.54 -16.73
N THR A 155 -1.68 -21.35 -16.29
CA THR A 155 -0.51 -22.07 -16.83
C THR A 155 -0.28 -23.43 -16.19
N LEU A 156 -1.06 -23.80 -15.17
CA LEU A 156 -0.92 -25.05 -14.44
C LEU A 156 -1.26 -26.23 -15.37
N GLY A 157 -0.26 -27.09 -15.64
CA GLY A 157 -0.43 -28.23 -16.57
C GLY A 157 -0.19 -27.92 -18.05
N MET A 158 0.05 -26.65 -18.42
CA MET A 158 0.43 -26.30 -19.79
C MET A 158 1.92 -26.56 -20.04
N ASP A 159 2.25 -27.02 -21.24
CA ASP A 159 3.64 -27.09 -21.68
C ASP A 159 4.22 -25.67 -21.81
N LYS A 160 5.45 -25.48 -21.31
CA LYS A 160 6.17 -24.19 -21.40
C LYS A 160 6.30 -23.67 -22.83
N ASN A 161 6.39 -24.58 -23.81
CA ASN A 161 6.44 -24.20 -25.22
C ASN A 161 5.10 -23.62 -25.72
N ILE A 162 3.97 -24.16 -25.23
CA ILE A 162 2.63 -23.61 -25.56
C ILE A 162 2.48 -22.22 -24.96
N VAL A 163 2.80 -22.05 -23.68
CA VAL A 163 2.76 -20.75 -22.99
C VAL A 163 3.61 -19.72 -23.71
N SER A 164 4.86 -20.08 -24.08
CA SER A 164 5.76 -19.15 -24.78
C SER A 164 5.24 -18.76 -26.17
N ARG A 165 4.59 -19.69 -26.89
CA ARG A 165 4.01 -19.42 -28.22
C ARG A 165 2.75 -18.58 -28.15
N ILE A 166 1.94 -18.70 -27.08
CA ILE A 166 0.80 -17.79 -26.83
C ILE A 166 1.33 -16.38 -26.52
N ILE A 167 2.32 -16.25 -25.62
CA ILE A 167 2.91 -14.95 -25.26
C ILE A 167 3.56 -14.27 -26.48
N SER A 168 4.16 -15.06 -27.41
CA SER A 168 4.74 -14.54 -28.64
C SER A 168 3.75 -14.34 -29.79
N ASN A 169 2.44 -14.42 -29.55
CA ASN A 169 1.37 -14.29 -30.57
C ASN A 169 1.46 -15.32 -31.72
N GLN A 170 2.08 -16.49 -31.49
CA GLN A 170 2.17 -17.55 -32.48
C GLN A 170 1.02 -18.58 -32.38
N LEU A 171 0.29 -18.56 -31.27
CA LEU A 171 -0.92 -19.35 -31.05
C LEU A 171 -2.06 -18.44 -30.57
N SER A 172 -3.31 -18.80 -30.91
CA SER A 172 -4.50 -18.12 -30.42
C SER A 172 -4.62 -18.24 -28.91
N ASP A 173 -4.93 -17.15 -28.22
CA ASP A 173 -5.18 -17.11 -26.79
C ASP A 173 -6.67 -17.24 -26.50
N GLU A 174 -7.13 -18.46 -26.26
CA GLU A 174 -8.52 -18.74 -25.90
C GLU A 174 -8.77 -18.59 -24.38
N THR A 175 -7.71 -18.46 -23.58
CA THR A 175 -7.76 -18.47 -22.12
C THR A 175 -7.54 -17.10 -21.48
N ASN A 176 -7.35 -16.04 -22.28
CA ASN A 176 -6.93 -14.71 -21.82
C ASN A 176 -5.58 -14.72 -21.06
N LEU A 177 -4.70 -15.69 -21.36
CA LEU A 177 -3.39 -15.81 -20.73
C LEU A 177 -2.55 -14.55 -20.95
N MET A 178 -2.59 -13.97 -22.15
CA MET A 178 -1.86 -12.76 -22.50
C MET A 178 -2.33 -11.56 -21.68
N LEU A 179 -3.63 -11.47 -21.37
CA LEU A 179 -4.18 -10.43 -20.51
C LEU A 179 -3.60 -10.52 -19.09
N TYR A 180 -3.61 -11.72 -18.49
CA TYR A 180 -3.07 -11.91 -17.13
C TYR A 180 -1.55 -11.77 -17.10
N TYR A 181 -0.85 -12.24 -18.13
CA TYR A 181 0.59 -12.07 -18.26
C TYR A 181 0.98 -10.59 -18.34
N SER A 182 0.36 -9.83 -19.23
CA SER A 182 0.64 -8.39 -19.35
C SER A 182 0.23 -7.61 -18.11
N SER A 183 -0.92 -7.93 -17.50
CA SER A 183 -1.36 -7.28 -16.26
C SER A 183 -0.41 -7.56 -15.10
N ALA A 184 0.05 -8.80 -14.94
CA ALA A 184 1.06 -9.16 -13.94
C ALA A 184 2.38 -8.44 -14.20
N TYR A 185 2.85 -8.44 -15.45
CA TYR A 185 4.08 -7.78 -15.84
C TYR A 185 4.02 -6.27 -15.54
N TYR A 186 3.01 -5.58 -16.04
CA TYR A 186 2.88 -4.12 -15.86
C TYR A 186 2.65 -3.74 -14.40
N SER A 187 1.78 -4.43 -13.67
CA SER A 187 1.56 -4.12 -12.26
C SER A 187 2.82 -4.27 -11.41
N TYR A 188 3.67 -5.27 -11.69
CA TYR A 188 4.95 -5.44 -11.02
C TYR A 188 5.90 -4.26 -11.28
N TYR A 189 6.18 -3.96 -12.53
CA TYR A 189 7.15 -2.92 -12.88
C TYR A 189 6.65 -1.52 -12.56
N VAL A 190 5.38 -1.22 -12.82
CA VAL A 190 4.75 0.06 -12.45
C VAL A 190 4.78 0.24 -10.92
N GLY A 191 4.44 -0.81 -10.17
CA GLY A 191 4.52 -0.78 -8.70
C GLY A 191 5.92 -0.47 -8.20
N ILE A 192 6.96 -1.11 -8.76
CA ILE A 192 8.37 -0.82 -8.41
C ILE A 192 8.76 0.62 -8.77
N ILE A 193 8.44 1.07 -9.98
CA ILE A 193 8.77 2.44 -10.42
C ILE A 193 8.14 3.46 -9.48
N LEU A 194 6.85 3.31 -9.18
CA LEU A 194 6.14 4.20 -8.25
C LEU A 194 6.74 4.15 -6.84
N LEU A 195 7.18 2.97 -6.38
CA LEU A 195 7.81 2.81 -5.08
C LEU A 195 9.15 3.55 -5.00
N TRP A 196 9.97 3.50 -6.05
CA TRP A 196 11.22 4.27 -6.13
C TRP A 196 10.95 5.77 -6.21
N ILE A 197 9.95 6.22 -6.95
CA ILE A 197 9.52 7.62 -6.97
C ILE A 197 9.07 8.06 -5.56
N ALA A 198 8.25 7.25 -4.88
CA ALA A 198 7.82 7.52 -3.51
C ALA A 198 9.01 7.63 -2.54
N MET A 199 10.01 6.77 -2.66
CA MET A 199 11.24 6.80 -1.87
C MET A 199 12.02 8.09 -2.10
N ILE A 200 12.25 8.48 -3.37
CA ILE A 200 12.95 9.72 -3.72
C ILE A 200 12.22 10.95 -3.14
N LEU A 201 10.89 11.01 -3.33
CA LEU A 201 10.06 12.08 -2.75
C LEU A 201 10.11 12.07 -1.22
N THR A 202 10.19 10.90 -0.61
CA THR A 202 10.26 10.73 0.83
C THR A 202 11.60 11.22 1.41
N ILE A 203 12.70 10.97 0.74
CA ILE A 203 14.04 11.45 1.16
C ILE A 203 14.17 12.95 0.96
N TYR A 204 13.59 13.50 -0.11
CA TYR A 204 13.66 14.92 -0.42
C TYR A 204 12.83 15.78 0.55
N THR A 205 11.79 15.23 1.20
CA THR A 205 10.86 15.94 2.10
C THR A 205 11.14 15.66 3.57
#